data_3e7978ea793e0f08b7e19eeba50dc734
#
_entry.id   3e7978ea793e0f08b7e19eeba50dc734
#
_cell.length_a   1.000
_cell.length_b   1.000
_cell.length_c   1.000
_cell.angle_alpha   90.00
_cell.angle_beta   90.00
_cell.angle_gamma   90.00
#
_symmetry.space_group_name_H-M   'P 1'
#
loop_
_entity.id
_entity.type
_entity.pdbx_description
1 polymer ?
#
loop_
_entity_poly.entity_id
_entity_poly.type
_entity_poly.pdbx_seq_one_letter_code
_entity_poly.pdbx_strand_id
1 'polypeptide(L)'
;MDTKAFEVVRKELDLLVEQGMPLCGVTVRQNHEKLFEYGVNIANDQRLFLYSCSKPITIAGVMRLYERGLIGLDDPVAKYLPAYADAFVMKNDQKEKPDTVMTIRHLMTMTAGLNYDLNTEPIRKTIENGKTDTVSIVNAFVQSPLDFSPGDRYQYSLAHDVLAAIAEVISGKPFRQYMHEEVFAPLGMNHTSYRWQEDEIVPQYRFNAESREYEPVPRTCVYRLASDYDSGGAGVVSTQEDLSLFLDAMACGGRAETGYQLLNPETIDLMRTEQLPHIAKNADFLCPAGPDYGYGLGVRTRVRMDGGENSAYGEFGWDGAAGCYEMCDPASSISIAFVTHVLGWPSIRNEFHIPIRNSVYQALKA
;
A
#
# COMPACT_ATOMS: atom_id res chain seq x y z
N MET A 1 -23.62 17.51 -12.00
CA MET A 1 -23.38 16.14 -12.46
C MET A 1 -24.57 15.26 -12.16
N ASP A 2 -24.88 14.28 -12.99
CA ASP A 2 -26.08 13.44 -12.77
C ASP A 2 -25.77 12.40 -11.67
N THR A 3 -26.13 12.74 -10.43
CA THR A 3 -26.02 11.84 -9.27
C THR A 3 -26.79 10.52 -9.49
N LYS A 4 -27.69 10.46 -10.47
CA LYS A 4 -28.45 9.25 -10.80
C LYS A 4 -27.56 8.15 -11.41
N ALA A 5 -26.52 8.52 -12.16
CA ALA A 5 -25.63 7.51 -12.74
C ALA A 5 -24.93 6.68 -11.66
N PHE A 6 -24.54 7.30 -10.53
CA PHE A 6 -23.87 6.64 -9.41
C PHE A 6 -24.82 5.95 -8.41
N GLU A 7 -26.13 5.94 -8.65
CA GLU A 7 -27.09 5.23 -7.79
C GLU A 7 -26.81 3.72 -7.70
N VAL A 8 -26.21 3.13 -8.73
CA VAL A 8 -25.77 1.73 -8.71
C VAL A 8 -24.67 1.53 -7.67
N VAL A 9 -23.70 2.43 -7.57
CA VAL A 9 -22.61 2.36 -6.58
C VAL A 9 -23.14 2.56 -5.16
N ARG A 10 -24.05 3.53 -4.98
CA ARG A 10 -24.73 3.75 -3.69
C ARG A 10 -25.42 2.49 -3.19
N LYS A 11 -26.22 1.86 -4.06
CA LYS A 11 -26.94 0.63 -3.71
C LYS A 11 -26.02 -0.53 -3.33
N GLU A 12 -24.86 -0.64 -3.99
CA GLU A 12 -23.87 -1.65 -3.61
C GLU A 12 -23.39 -1.42 -2.17
N LEU A 13 -23.06 -0.18 -1.79
CA LEU A 13 -22.61 0.12 -0.42
C LEU A 13 -23.73 -0.09 0.62
N ASP A 14 -24.95 0.35 0.32
CA ASP A 14 -26.10 0.15 1.20
C ASP A 14 -26.34 -1.36 1.43
N LEU A 15 -26.26 -2.17 0.36
CA LEU A 15 -26.41 -3.62 0.43
C LEU A 15 -25.31 -4.27 1.30
N LEU A 16 -24.05 -3.78 1.22
CA LEU A 16 -22.97 -4.29 2.06
C LEU A 16 -23.28 -4.09 3.56
N VAL A 17 -23.79 -2.90 3.91
CA VAL A 17 -24.14 -2.60 5.31
C VAL A 17 -25.40 -3.37 5.74
N GLU A 18 -26.39 -3.54 4.87
CA GLU A 18 -27.55 -4.42 5.13
C GLU A 18 -27.14 -5.87 5.37
N GLN A 19 -26.07 -6.33 4.74
CA GLN A 19 -25.45 -7.65 4.95
C GLN A 19 -24.56 -7.71 6.21
N GLY A 20 -24.48 -6.62 6.98
CA GLY A 20 -23.81 -6.55 8.27
C GLY A 20 -22.45 -5.87 8.27
N MET A 21 -21.93 -5.37 7.13
CA MET A 21 -20.68 -4.59 7.13
C MET A 21 -20.81 -3.36 8.04
N PRO A 22 -19.91 -3.19 9.02
CA PRO A 22 -20.09 -2.14 10.04
C PRO A 22 -20.02 -0.72 9.48
N LEU A 23 -19.11 -0.50 8.52
CA LEU A 23 -18.93 0.78 7.86
C LEU A 23 -18.22 0.59 6.51
N CYS A 24 -18.55 1.41 5.53
CA CYS A 24 -17.81 1.49 4.27
C CYS A 24 -18.04 2.84 3.59
N GLY A 25 -17.11 3.22 2.71
CA GLY A 25 -17.22 4.43 1.92
C GLY A 25 -16.46 4.34 0.60
N VAL A 26 -16.86 5.13 -0.38
CA VAL A 26 -16.19 5.23 -1.66
C VAL A 26 -16.14 6.67 -2.14
N THR A 27 -14.98 7.06 -2.67
CA THR A 27 -14.80 8.29 -3.45
C THR A 27 -14.31 7.92 -4.84
N VAL A 28 -14.94 8.50 -5.86
CA VAL A 28 -14.55 8.38 -7.27
C VAL A 28 -14.17 9.74 -7.79
N ARG A 29 -12.96 9.84 -8.37
CA ARG A 29 -12.51 11.06 -9.05
C ARG A 29 -12.17 10.76 -10.51
N GLN A 30 -12.30 11.76 -11.35
CA GLN A 30 -11.84 11.74 -12.73
C GLN A 30 -11.33 13.11 -13.15
N ASN A 31 -10.12 13.18 -13.69
CA ASN A 31 -9.52 14.45 -14.14
C ASN A 31 -9.59 15.55 -13.06
N HIS A 32 -9.27 15.23 -11.82
CA HIS A 32 -9.32 16.07 -10.62
C HIS A 32 -10.74 16.42 -10.13
N GLU A 33 -11.78 16.02 -10.83
CA GLU A 33 -13.16 16.26 -10.40
C GLU A 33 -13.66 15.12 -9.53
N LYS A 34 -14.20 15.42 -8.34
CA LYS A 34 -14.90 14.45 -7.49
C LYS A 34 -16.27 14.16 -8.12
N LEU A 35 -16.41 13.00 -8.76
CA LEU A 35 -17.65 12.58 -9.42
C LEU A 35 -18.67 12.03 -8.45
N PHE A 36 -18.18 11.30 -7.43
CA PHE A 36 -19.02 10.63 -6.45
C PHE A 36 -18.31 10.49 -5.13
N GLU A 37 -19.08 10.64 -4.06
CA GLU A 37 -18.63 10.38 -2.70
C GLU A 37 -19.83 9.87 -1.90
N TYR A 38 -19.64 8.74 -1.22
CA TYR A 38 -20.66 8.19 -0.36
C TYR A 38 -20.02 7.36 0.75
N GLY A 39 -20.56 7.49 1.97
CA GLY A 39 -20.16 6.70 3.12
C GLY A 39 -21.38 6.24 3.91
N VAL A 40 -21.34 5.00 4.39
CA VAL A 40 -22.33 4.43 5.29
C VAL A 40 -21.65 4.13 6.61
N ASN A 41 -22.16 4.72 7.70
CA ASN A 41 -21.58 4.67 9.05
C ASN A 41 -20.14 5.19 9.15
N ILE A 42 -19.67 5.95 8.18
CA ILE A 42 -18.38 6.65 8.17
C ILE A 42 -18.53 7.98 7.43
N ALA A 43 -17.97 9.06 7.99
CA ALA A 43 -17.80 10.32 7.28
C ALA A 43 -16.45 10.32 6.53
N ASN A 44 -16.38 11.10 5.45
CA ASN A 44 -15.22 11.10 4.55
C ASN A 44 -13.93 11.66 5.18
N ASP A 45 -14.06 12.41 6.30
CA ASP A 45 -12.97 13.01 7.08
C ASP A 45 -12.58 12.19 8.32
N GLN A 46 -13.24 11.09 8.58
CA GLN A 46 -12.90 10.20 9.69
C GLN A 46 -11.70 9.32 9.37
N ARG A 47 -10.81 9.18 10.34
CA ARG A 47 -9.51 8.49 10.19
C ARG A 47 -9.61 7.00 10.43
N LEU A 48 -8.87 6.24 9.61
CA LEU A 48 -8.73 4.78 9.71
C LEU A 48 -7.31 4.33 9.33
N PHE A 49 -6.95 3.10 9.71
CA PHE A 49 -5.69 2.51 9.28
C PHE A 49 -5.79 2.04 7.83
N LEU A 50 -4.92 2.55 6.98
CA LEU A 50 -4.83 2.11 5.59
C LEU A 50 -4.15 0.74 5.44
N TYR A 51 -3.37 0.32 6.44
CA TYR A 51 -2.56 -0.89 6.33
C TYR A 51 -1.76 -0.90 5.02
N SER A 52 -1.87 -1.95 4.22
CA SER A 52 -1.05 -2.12 3.03
C SER A 52 -1.34 -1.14 1.89
N CYS A 53 -2.43 -0.38 1.94
CA CYS A 53 -2.60 0.81 1.09
C CYS A 53 -1.57 1.92 1.41
N SER A 54 -0.80 1.79 2.49
CA SER A 54 0.40 2.62 2.72
C SER A 54 1.51 2.39 1.68
N LYS A 55 1.54 1.23 1.00
CA LYS A 55 2.63 0.85 0.11
C LYS A 55 2.75 1.72 -1.13
N PRO A 56 1.70 1.94 -1.93
CA PRO A 56 1.77 2.87 -3.07
C PRO A 56 2.16 4.29 -2.64
N ILE A 57 1.68 4.74 -1.48
CA ILE A 57 2.01 6.06 -0.92
C ILE A 57 3.51 6.13 -0.57
N THR A 58 4.05 5.12 0.11
CA THR A 58 5.48 5.01 0.42
C THR A 58 6.34 4.97 -0.83
N ILE A 59 5.94 4.16 -1.83
CA ILE A 59 6.64 4.10 -3.11
C ILE A 59 6.66 5.46 -3.79
N ALA A 60 5.55 6.18 -3.82
CA ALA A 60 5.53 7.53 -4.39
C ALA A 60 6.56 8.46 -3.72
N GLY A 61 6.65 8.44 -2.39
CA GLY A 61 7.68 9.17 -1.66
C GLY A 61 9.10 8.75 -2.02
N VAL A 62 9.35 7.44 -2.13
CA VAL A 62 10.68 6.90 -2.50
C VAL A 62 11.01 7.22 -3.97
N MET A 63 10.04 7.20 -4.88
CA MET A 63 10.25 7.57 -6.29
C MET A 63 10.57 9.06 -6.47
N ARG A 64 10.21 9.94 -5.54
CA ARG A 64 10.73 11.32 -5.53
C ARG A 64 12.25 11.37 -5.33
N LEU A 65 12.80 10.48 -4.48
CA LEU A 65 14.26 10.36 -4.33
C LEU A 65 14.90 9.84 -5.63
N TYR A 66 14.23 8.91 -6.30
CA TYR A 66 14.66 8.41 -7.60
C TYR A 66 14.70 9.52 -8.66
N GLU A 67 13.64 10.33 -8.80
CA GLU A 67 13.60 11.45 -9.75
C GLU A 67 14.67 12.51 -9.48
N ARG A 68 15.08 12.67 -8.23
CA ARG A 68 16.18 13.56 -7.82
C ARG A 68 17.57 12.94 -8.01
N GLY A 69 17.66 11.69 -8.48
CA GLY A 69 18.93 10.98 -8.66
C GLY A 69 19.62 10.60 -7.35
N LEU A 70 18.90 10.60 -6.22
CA LEU A 70 19.44 10.26 -4.90
C LEU A 70 19.47 8.75 -4.66
N ILE A 71 18.65 7.99 -5.37
CA ILE A 71 18.65 6.52 -5.41
C ILE A 71 18.56 6.04 -6.85
N GLY A 72 19.19 4.88 -7.11
CA GLY A 72 18.98 4.09 -8.32
C GLY A 72 18.20 2.82 -7.98
N LEU A 73 17.36 2.32 -8.91
CA LEU A 73 16.61 1.09 -8.68
C LEU A 73 17.52 -0.12 -8.45
N ASP A 74 18.66 -0.15 -9.09
CA ASP A 74 19.61 -1.26 -8.99
C ASP A 74 20.76 -0.98 -8.01
N ASP A 75 20.66 0.11 -7.23
CA ASP A 75 21.59 0.38 -6.15
C ASP A 75 21.48 -0.72 -5.07
N PRO A 76 22.60 -1.21 -4.55
CA PRO A 76 22.62 -2.09 -3.39
C PRO A 76 21.98 -1.42 -2.17
N VAL A 77 21.12 -2.13 -1.46
CA VAL A 77 20.53 -1.63 -0.19
C VAL A 77 21.62 -1.26 0.82
N ALA A 78 22.71 -2.03 0.84
CA ALA A 78 23.87 -1.78 1.70
C ALA A 78 24.57 -0.42 1.48
N LYS A 79 24.35 0.23 0.34
CA LYS A 79 24.82 1.60 0.07
C LYS A 79 24.21 2.61 1.05
N TYR A 80 22.99 2.37 1.48
CA TYR A 80 22.21 3.26 2.36
C TYR A 80 22.10 2.71 3.79
N LEU A 81 21.98 1.40 3.91
CA LEU A 81 21.87 0.66 5.17
C LEU A 81 23.00 -0.38 5.24
N PRO A 82 24.19 -0.03 5.80
CA PRO A 82 25.38 -0.90 5.77
C PRO A 82 25.16 -2.30 6.36
N ALA A 83 24.25 -2.46 7.33
CA ALA A 83 23.90 -3.77 7.90
C ALA A 83 23.43 -4.79 6.86
N TYR A 84 22.91 -4.34 5.72
CA TYR A 84 22.43 -5.20 4.64
C TYR A 84 23.56 -5.86 3.81
N ALA A 85 24.81 -5.44 4.01
CA ALA A 85 25.96 -6.12 3.45
C ALA A 85 26.19 -7.51 4.07
N ASP A 86 25.69 -7.72 5.28
CA ASP A 86 25.80 -8.96 6.06
C ASP A 86 24.55 -9.86 5.95
N ALA A 87 23.60 -9.50 5.05
CA ALA A 87 22.42 -10.33 4.77
C ALA A 87 22.86 -11.73 4.34
N PHE A 88 22.14 -12.77 4.80
CA PHE A 88 22.48 -14.15 4.58
C PHE A 88 21.25 -15.03 4.37
N VAL A 89 21.45 -16.16 3.72
CA VAL A 89 20.49 -17.27 3.59
C VAL A 89 21.01 -18.48 4.38
N MET A 90 20.11 -19.40 4.74
CA MET A 90 20.51 -20.69 5.30
C MET A 90 20.53 -21.73 4.19
N LYS A 91 21.70 -22.39 3.95
CA LYS A 91 21.84 -23.55 3.07
C LYS A 91 22.49 -24.68 3.87
N ASN A 92 21.83 -25.83 3.95
CA ASN A 92 22.31 -26.98 4.73
C ASN A 92 22.72 -26.62 6.17
N ASP A 93 21.89 -25.87 6.87
CA ASP A 93 22.11 -25.34 8.23
C ASP A 93 23.37 -24.45 8.41
N GLN A 94 23.93 -23.94 7.31
CA GLN A 94 25.05 -23.00 7.32
C GLN A 94 24.64 -21.64 6.77
N LYS A 95 25.20 -20.58 7.37
CA LYS A 95 25.05 -19.23 6.86
C LYS A 95 25.87 -19.05 5.59
N GLU A 96 25.20 -18.68 4.51
CA GLU A 96 25.85 -18.36 3.24
C GLU A 96 25.41 -16.95 2.76
N LYS A 97 26.26 -16.32 1.97
CA LYS A 97 25.87 -15.10 1.28
C LYS A 97 24.80 -15.42 0.24
N PRO A 98 23.81 -14.53 0.04
CA PRO A 98 22.87 -14.69 -1.07
C PRO A 98 23.62 -14.70 -2.42
N ASP A 99 23.08 -15.42 -3.39
CA ASP A 99 23.66 -15.47 -4.74
C ASP A 99 23.55 -14.12 -5.47
N THR A 100 22.58 -13.28 -5.08
CA THR A 100 22.33 -11.94 -5.62
C THR A 100 22.33 -10.89 -4.50
N VAL A 101 22.94 -9.74 -4.75
CA VAL A 101 22.92 -8.60 -3.84
C VAL A 101 21.52 -7.98 -3.80
N MET A 102 21.02 -7.69 -2.61
CA MET A 102 19.72 -7.02 -2.43
C MET A 102 19.79 -5.58 -2.94
N THR A 103 18.88 -5.20 -3.84
CA THR A 103 18.77 -3.86 -4.43
C THR A 103 17.47 -3.17 -4.05
N ILE A 104 17.38 -1.87 -4.32
CA ILE A 104 16.16 -1.07 -4.18
C ILE A 104 15.00 -1.70 -4.99
N ARG A 105 15.27 -2.17 -6.22
CA ARG A 105 14.29 -2.86 -7.06
C ARG A 105 13.72 -4.10 -6.36
N HIS A 106 14.55 -4.92 -5.73
CA HIS A 106 14.11 -6.10 -4.99
C HIS A 106 13.17 -5.75 -3.83
N LEU A 107 13.43 -4.63 -3.14
CA LEU A 107 12.53 -4.14 -2.10
C LEU A 107 11.18 -3.68 -2.66
N MET A 108 11.20 -2.88 -3.74
CA MET A 108 10.00 -2.37 -4.38
C MET A 108 9.14 -3.47 -5.00
N THR A 109 9.76 -4.56 -5.45
CA THR A 109 9.07 -5.66 -6.15
C THR A 109 8.76 -6.86 -5.25
N MET A 110 8.98 -6.76 -3.93
CA MET A 110 8.75 -7.87 -2.98
C MET A 110 9.54 -9.14 -3.34
N THR A 111 10.76 -8.98 -3.86
CA THR A 111 11.66 -10.09 -4.22
C THR A 111 12.96 -10.06 -3.42
N ALA A 112 12.97 -9.37 -2.28
CA ALA A 112 14.17 -9.17 -1.46
C ALA A 112 14.56 -10.38 -0.59
N GLY A 113 13.72 -11.41 -0.47
CA GLY A 113 13.93 -12.54 0.43
C GLY A 113 13.56 -12.26 1.88
N LEU A 114 13.04 -11.07 2.18
CA LEU A 114 12.47 -10.73 3.48
C LEU A 114 11.10 -11.38 3.67
N ASN A 115 10.68 -11.56 4.92
CA ASN A 115 9.36 -12.07 5.27
C ASN A 115 8.53 -11.06 6.11
N TYR A 116 7.44 -11.52 6.69
CA TYR A 116 6.52 -10.70 7.50
C TYR A 116 6.55 -11.07 8.99
N ASP A 117 7.64 -11.68 9.49
CA ASP A 117 7.78 -11.98 10.93
C ASP A 117 8.15 -10.70 11.70
N LEU A 118 7.15 -10.16 12.38
CA LEU A 118 7.28 -8.94 13.20
C LEU A 118 7.94 -9.19 14.57
N ASN A 119 8.16 -10.45 14.93
CA ASN A 119 8.56 -10.84 16.29
C ASN A 119 9.83 -11.69 16.34
N THR A 120 10.74 -11.46 15.39
CA THR A 120 12.05 -12.15 15.42
C THR A 120 12.86 -11.73 16.65
N GLU A 121 13.76 -12.60 17.12
CA GLU A 121 14.62 -12.29 18.27
C GLU A 121 15.44 -11.00 18.07
N PRO A 122 16.05 -10.73 16.89
CA PRO A 122 16.75 -9.46 16.66
C PRO A 122 15.88 -8.23 16.80
N ILE A 123 14.62 -8.25 16.30
CA ILE A 123 13.67 -7.13 16.46
C ILE A 123 13.38 -6.90 17.94
N ARG A 124 13.02 -7.95 18.69
CA ARG A 124 12.72 -7.82 20.13
C ARG A 124 13.90 -7.24 20.90
N LYS A 125 15.11 -7.80 20.72
CA LYS A 125 16.32 -7.31 21.38
C LYS A 125 16.64 -5.85 21.04
N THR A 126 16.42 -5.43 19.80
CA THR A 126 16.61 -4.03 19.38
C THR A 126 15.70 -3.11 20.17
N ILE A 127 14.42 -3.45 20.31
CA ILE A 127 13.43 -2.67 21.06
C ILE A 127 13.72 -2.71 22.56
N GLU A 128 14.04 -3.86 23.14
CA GLU A 128 14.39 -4.04 24.56
C GLU A 128 15.64 -3.22 24.95
N ASN A 129 16.56 -3.02 24.02
CA ASN A 129 17.74 -2.15 24.18
C ASN A 129 17.44 -0.64 23.99
N GLY A 130 16.15 -0.26 23.90
CA GLY A 130 15.71 1.14 23.81
C GLY A 130 15.87 1.77 22.41
N LYS A 131 16.17 0.98 21.38
CA LYS A 131 16.24 1.44 19.99
C LYS A 131 14.88 1.28 19.33
N THR A 132 14.14 2.37 19.24
CA THR A 132 12.74 2.39 18.81
C THR A 132 12.51 3.07 17.46
N ASP A 133 13.57 3.58 16.83
CA ASP A 133 13.52 4.27 15.55
C ASP A 133 13.47 3.29 14.35
N THR A 134 12.96 3.78 13.21
CA THR A 134 12.76 2.99 12.01
C THR A 134 14.06 2.35 11.53
N VAL A 135 15.15 3.10 11.45
CA VAL A 135 16.44 2.61 10.94
C VAL A 135 17.01 1.50 11.81
N SER A 136 16.97 1.66 13.14
CA SER A 136 17.48 0.64 14.08
C SER A 136 16.69 -0.68 13.97
N ILE A 137 15.36 -0.61 13.90
CA ILE A 137 14.51 -1.80 13.81
C ILE A 137 14.66 -2.47 12.45
N VAL A 138 14.71 -1.71 11.36
CA VAL A 138 14.91 -2.24 10.01
C VAL A 138 16.26 -2.92 9.84
N ASN A 139 17.32 -2.41 10.46
CA ASN A 139 18.62 -3.07 10.49
C ASN A 139 18.62 -4.41 11.24
N ALA A 140 17.63 -4.64 12.11
CA ALA A 140 17.48 -5.94 12.77
C ALA A 140 16.87 -7.03 11.85
N PHE A 141 16.17 -6.65 10.77
CA PHE A 141 15.54 -7.62 9.85
C PHE A 141 16.57 -8.58 9.24
N VAL A 142 17.73 -8.07 8.83
CA VAL A 142 18.79 -8.88 8.19
C VAL A 142 19.72 -9.60 9.17
N GLN A 143 19.47 -9.49 10.47
CA GLN A 143 20.09 -10.36 11.48
C GLN A 143 19.41 -11.73 11.54
N SER A 144 18.22 -11.88 10.98
CA SER A 144 17.57 -13.14 10.65
C SER A 144 17.89 -13.54 9.20
N PRO A 145 17.87 -14.85 8.87
CA PRO A 145 18.12 -15.29 7.50
C PRO A 145 17.04 -14.76 6.55
N LEU A 146 17.44 -14.46 5.32
CA LEU A 146 16.51 -14.30 4.21
C LEU A 146 15.93 -15.67 3.85
N ASP A 147 14.66 -15.70 3.44
CA ASP A 147 13.98 -16.94 3.05
C ASP A 147 14.49 -17.47 1.69
N PHE A 148 15.13 -16.62 0.87
CA PHE A 148 15.73 -16.95 -0.43
C PHE A 148 16.67 -15.82 -0.88
N SER A 149 17.49 -16.08 -1.90
CA SER A 149 18.34 -15.05 -2.51
C SER A 149 17.50 -13.99 -3.24
N PRO A 150 17.81 -12.69 -3.09
CA PRO A 150 17.06 -11.63 -3.74
C PRO A 150 16.92 -11.86 -5.25
N GLY A 151 15.69 -11.71 -5.76
CA GLY A 151 15.33 -11.94 -7.15
C GLY A 151 14.78 -13.31 -7.49
N ASP A 152 14.88 -14.32 -6.62
CA ASP A 152 14.50 -15.70 -6.95
C ASP A 152 12.98 -15.88 -7.03
N ARG A 153 12.23 -15.21 -6.18
CA ARG A 153 10.76 -15.33 -6.15
C ARG A 153 10.09 -14.12 -5.51
N TYR A 154 8.79 -13.98 -5.72
CA TYR A 154 7.95 -13.05 -5.02
C TYR A 154 7.59 -13.59 -3.61
N GLN A 155 7.73 -12.74 -2.61
CA GLN A 155 7.23 -12.98 -1.26
C GLN A 155 6.83 -11.66 -0.61
N TYR A 156 5.57 -11.56 -0.24
CA TYR A 156 5.05 -10.38 0.45
C TYR A 156 5.74 -10.22 1.80
N SER A 157 6.22 -9.00 2.12
CA SER A 157 7.19 -8.84 3.21
C SER A 157 7.26 -7.41 3.75
N LEU A 158 8.15 -7.21 4.74
CA LEU A 158 8.50 -5.90 5.31
C LEU A 158 9.44 -5.06 4.41
N ALA A 159 9.56 -5.37 3.13
CA ALA A 159 10.49 -4.70 2.22
C ALA A 159 10.24 -3.18 2.11
N HIS A 160 9.00 -2.72 2.19
CA HIS A 160 8.69 -1.28 2.13
C HIS A 160 9.03 -0.53 3.43
N ASP A 161 9.15 -1.22 4.55
CA ASP A 161 9.68 -0.65 5.78
C ASP A 161 11.19 -0.36 5.64
N VAL A 162 11.91 -1.20 4.88
CA VAL A 162 13.32 -0.95 4.52
C VAL A 162 13.43 0.29 3.63
N LEU A 163 12.51 0.49 2.69
CA LEU A 163 12.47 1.71 1.86
C LEU A 163 12.20 2.96 2.70
N ALA A 164 11.36 2.88 3.73
CA ALA A 164 11.13 3.98 4.66
C ALA A 164 12.43 4.36 5.41
N ALA A 165 13.17 3.38 5.92
CA ALA A 165 14.46 3.62 6.58
C ALA A 165 15.50 4.24 5.61
N ILE A 166 15.53 3.82 4.35
CA ILE A 166 16.40 4.41 3.33
C ILE A 166 16.02 5.87 3.08
N ALA A 167 14.73 6.18 3.01
CA ALA A 167 14.26 7.57 2.88
C ALA A 167 14.66 8.44 4.09
N GLU A 168 14.61 7.90 5.32
CA GLU A 168 15.13 8.59 6.51
C GLU A 168 16.63 8.90 6.39
N VAL A 169 17.43 7.90 6.02
CA VAL A 169 18.89 8.07 5.88
C VAL A 169 19.23 9.13 4.85
N ILE A 170 18.56 9.12 3.69
CA ILE A 170 18.85 10.07 2.59
C ILE A 170 18.37 11.48 2.94
N SER A 171 17.17 11.60 3.49
CA SER A 171 16.57 12.90 3.80
C SER A 171 17.12 13.54 5.08
N GLY A 172 17.70 12.74 5.98
CA GLY A 172 18.10 13.15 7.32
C GLY A 172 16.91 13.50 8.23
N LYS A 173 15.70 13.06 7.88
CA LYS A 173 14.45 13.34 8.61
C LYS A 173 13.75 12.05 8.98
N PRO A 174 12.98 11.99 10.09
CA PRO A 174 12.07 10.86 10.33
C PRO A 174 11.16 10.63 9.13
N PHE A 175 10.86 9.37 8.80
CA PHE A 175 10.09 9.03 7.59
C PHE A 175 8.72 9.72 7.56
N ARG A 176 8.01 9.79 8.69
CA ARG A 176 6.76 10.54 8.83
C ARG A 176 6.88 12.01 8.44
N GLN A 177 7.99 12.66 8.77
CA GLN A 177 8.23 14.06 8.42
C GLN A 177 8.54 14.19 6.93
N TYR A 178 9.39 13.31 6.39
CA TYR A 178 9.69 13.25 4.97
C TYR A 178 8.40 13.09 4.14
N MET A 179 7.55 12.13 4.49
CA MET A 179 6.30 11.87 3.78
C MET A 179 5.30 13.04 3.92
N HIS A 180 5.24 13.67 5.08
CA HIS A 180 4.40 14.85 5.26
C HIS A 180 4.82 15.99 4.31
N GLU A 181 6.11 16.31 4.26
CA GLU A 181 6.63 17.41 3.45
C GLU A 181 6.59 17.14 1.95
N GLU A 182 6.86 15.91 1.54
CA GLU A 182 7.01 15.54 0.13
C GLU A 182 5.74 15.01 -0.53
N VAL A 183 4.81 14.48 0.26
CA VAL A 183 3.59 13.83 -0.27
C VAL A 183 2.33 14.43 0.33
N PHE A 184 2.15 14.39 1.67
CA PHE A 184 0.85 14.68 2.26
C PHE A 184 0.48 16.16 2.15
N ALA A 185 1.32 17.07 2.64
CA ALA A 185 1.03 18.49 2.63
C ALA A 185 0.88 19.08 1.21
N PRO A 186 1.76 18.72 0.23
CA PRO A 186 1.60 19.22 -1.14
C PRO A 186 0.35 18.73 -1.85
N LEU A 187 -0.18 17.54 -1.49
CA LEU A 187 -1.42 17.00 -2.02
C LEU A 187 -2.67 17.46 -1.27
N GLY A 188 -2.51 18.19 -0.15
CA GLY A 188 -3.63 18.62 0.68
C GLY A 188 -4.20 17.52 1.59
N MET A 189 -3.45 16.44 1.83
CA MET A 189 -3.84 15.31 2.69
C MET A 189 -3.65 15.66 4.17
N ASN A 190 -4.46 16.57 4.67
CA ASN A 190 -4.27 17.23 5.97
C ASN A 190 -4.59 16.33 7.17
N HIS A 191 -5.32 15.23 6.98
CA HIS A 191 -5.69 14.25 8.01
C HIS A 191 -4.88 12.96 7.91
N THR A 192 -3.82 12.95 7.08
CA THR A 192 -2.95 11.79 6.85
C THR A 192 -1.66 11.88 7.64
N SER A 193 -1.29 10.81 8.34
CA SER A 193 -0.06 10.77 9.15
C SER A 193 0.35 9.34 9.49
N TYR A 194 1.54 9.19 10.14
CA TYR A 194 2.03 7.96 10.77
C TYR A 194 1.78 7.96 12.29
N ARG A 195 1.05 8.95 12.82
CA ARG A 195 0.76 9.08 14.25
C ARG A 195 -0.72 9.33 14.46
N TRP A 196 -1.24 8.77 15.53
CA TRP A 196 -2.67 8.86 15.89
C TRP A 196 -2.87 8.70 17.40
N GLN A 197 -4.02 9.17 17.88
CA GLN A 197 -4.59 8.78 19.17
C GLN A 197 -5.73 7.78 18.89
N GLU A 198 -6.00 6.90 19.85
CA GLU A 198 -7.00 5.82 19.64
C GLU A 198 -8.42 6.35 19.37
N ASP A 199 -8.78 7.45 20.02
CA ASP A 199 -10.08 8.12 19.87
C ASP A 199 -10.28 8.83 18.53
N GLU A 200 -9.19 9.11 17.81
CA GLU A 200 -9.24 9.68 16.46
C GLU A 200 -9.57 8.64 15.37
N ILE A 201 -9.49 7.35 15.69
CA ILE A 201 -9.65 6.27 14.72
C ILE A 201 -11.07 5.71 14.82
N VAL A 202 -11.74 5.52 13.68
CA VAL A 202 -13.04 4.84 13.64
C VAL A 202 -12.96 3.42 14.22
N PRO A 203 -14.06 2.86 14.74
CA PRO A 203 -14.07 1.48 15.23
C PRO A 203 -13.49 0.50 14.21
N GLN A 204 -12.65 -0.42 14.70
CA GLN A 204 -12.07 -1.48 13.92
C GLN A 204 -12.73 -2.82 14.25
N TYR A 205 -12.89 -3.65 13.25
CA TYR A 205 -13.58 -4.93 13.39
C TYR A 205 -12.74 -6.06 12.80
N ARG A 206 -13.04 -7.28 13.21
CA ARG A 206 -12.55 -8.51 12.58
C ARG A 206 -13.74 -9.28 12.04
N PHE A 207 -13.65 -9.74 10.81
CA PHE A 207 -14.63 -10.64 10.22
C PHE A 207 -14.32 -12.07 10.63
N ASN A 208 -15.34 -12.75 11.15
CA ASN A 208 -15.31 -14.17 11.44
C ASN A 208 -15.89 -14.93 10.22
N ALA A 209 -15.04 -15.67 9.51
CA ALA A 209 -15.46 -16.34 8.28
C ALA A 209 -16.45 -17.50 8.50
N GLU A 210 -16.48 -18.08 9.70
CA GLU A 210 -17.39 -19.20 10.05
C GLU A 210 -18.80 -18.69 10.39
N SER A 211 -18.89 -17.69 11.29
CA SER A 211 -20.18 -17.11 11.72
C SER A 211 -20.68 -16.01 10.77
N ARG A 212 -19.80 -15.44 9.92
CA ARG A 212 -20.01 -14.23 9.11
C ARG A 212 -20.39 -13.00 9.93
N GLU A 213 -19.90 -12.92 11.16
CA GLU A 213 -20.11 -11.81 12.08
C GLU A 213 -18.88 -10.90 12.16
N TYR A 214 -19.09 -9.68 12.66
CA TYR A 214 -18.06 -8.67 12.83
C TYR A 214 -17.82 -8.42 14.30
N GLU A 215 -16.65 -8.77 14.80
CA GLU A 215 -16.23 -8.59 16.17
C GLU A 215 -15.42 -7.30 16.31
N PRO A 216 -15.77 -6.38 17.23
CA PRO A 216 -14.94 -5.21 17.49
C PRO A 216 -13.57 -5.63 18.03
N VAL A 217 -12.51 -4.98 17.52
CA VAL A 217 -11.12 -5.20 17.96
C VAL A 217 -10.48 -3.86 18.36
N PRO A 218 -9.38 -3.90 19.15
CA PRO A 218 -8.67 -2.67 19.53
C PRO A 218 -8.28 -1.83 18.31
N ARG A 219 -8.38 -0.50 18.43
CA ARG A 219 -7.99 0.46 17.39
C ARG A 219 -6.48 0.66 17.37
N THR A 220 -5.76 -0.43 17.14
CA THR A 220 -4.30 -0.46 17.12
C THR A 220 -3.79 -1.07 15.82
N CYS A 221 -2.62 -0.63 15.40
CA CYS A 221 -1.93 -1.19 14.24
C CYS A 221 -0.73 -2.01 14.71
N VAL A 222 -0.77 -3.32 14.52
CA VAL A 222 0.29 -4.24 14.95
C VAL A 222 1.62 -4.00 14.24
N TYR A 223 1.60 -3.29 13.11
CA TYR A 223 2.79 -2.95 12.34
C TYR A 223 3.54 -1.72 12.89
N ARG A 224 3.03 -1.06 13.92
CA ARG A 224 3.78 -0.07 14.69
C ARG A 224 4.60 -0.79 15.76
N LEU A 225 5.77 -1.28 15.40
CA LEU A 225 6.61 -2.15 16.25
C LEU A 225 7.14 -1.43 17.49
N ALA A 226 7.32 -0.10 17.43
CA ALA A 226 7.81 0.72 18.53
C ALA A 226 7.32 2.17 18.43
N SER A 227 7.60 3.00 19.45
CA SER A 227 7.10 4.38 19.56
C SER A 227 7.51 5.27 18.39
N ASP A 228 8.75 5.14 17.91
CA ASP A 228 9.34 5.98 16.88
C ASP A 228 9.48 5.27 15.52
N TYR A 229 8.99 4.05 15.43
CA TYR A 229 8.96 3.29 14.20
C TYR A 229 7.84 3.76 13.27
N ASP A 230 8.19 4.07 12.02
CA ASP A 230 7.26 4.42 10.95
C ASP A 230 7.22 3.28 9.92
N SER A 231 6.16 2.49 9.93
CA SER A 231 6.01 1.39 8.96
C SER A 231 5.70 1.92 7.56
N GLY A 232 6.64 1.81 6.64
CA GLY A 232 6.42 2.15 5.23
C GLY A 232 5.43 1.21 4.55
N GLY A 233 5.29 -0.01 5.06
CA GLY A 233 4.40 -1.02 4.49
C GLY A 233 2.96 -0.96 4.99
N ALA A 234 2.68 -0.35 6.18
CA ALA A 234 1.37 -0.47 6.80
C ALA A 234 1.02 0.65 7.81
N GLY A 235 1.84 1.70 7.92
CA GLY A 235 1.75 2.65 9.03
C GLY A 235 0.90 3.89 8.79
N VAL A 236 0.37 4.11 7.59
CA VAL A 236 -0.42 5.30 7.27
C VAL A 236 -1.81 5.22 7.89
N VAL A 237 -2.17 6.30 8.58
CA VAL A 237 -3.53 6.61 8.98
C VAL A 237 -4.04 7.75 8.11
N SER A 238 -5.24 7.61 7.54
CA SER A 238 -5.78 8.58 6.60
C SER A 238 -7.31 8.61 6.66
N THR A 239 -7.89 9.40 5.79
CA THR A 239 -9.34 9.50 5.57
C THR A 239 -9.69 9.07 4.15
N GLN A 240 -10.96 8.83 3.90
CA GLN A 240 -11.46 8.55 2.54
C GLN A 240 -11.15 9.70 1.58
N GLU A 241 -11.31 10.95 2.03
CA GLU A 241 -11.03 12.14 1.23
C GLU A 241 -9.54 12.24 0.90
N ASP A 242 -8.66 12.21 1.91
CA ASP A 242 -7.21 12.35 1.69
C ASP A 242 -6.66 11.25 0.78
N LEU A 243 -7.10 9.99 0.99
CA LEU A 243 -6.73 8.88 0.12
C LEU A 243 -7.15 9.15 -1.33
N SER A 244 -8.35 9.71 -1.54
CA SER A 244 -8.83 10.03 -2.89
C SER A 244 -7.99 11.09 -3.60
N LEU A 245 -7.43 12.06 -2.85
CA LEU A 245 -6.53 13.08 -3.42
C LEU A 245 -5.21 12.47 -3.92
N PHE A 246 -4.64 11.54 -3.14
CA PHE A 246 -3.45 10.80 -3.57
C PHE A 246 -3.71 10.00 -4.85
N LEU A 247 -4.79 9.22 -4.86
CA LEU A 247 -5.13 8.35 -6.00
C LEU A 247 -5.48 9.16 -7.26
N ASP A 248 -6.15 10.30 -7.10
CA ASP A 248 -6.44 11.21 -8.20
C ASP A 248 -5.14 11.76 -8.83
N ALA A 249 -4.19 12.22 -8.01
CA ALA A 249 -2.90 12.65 -8.51
C ALA A 249 -2.18 11.53 -9.27
N MET A 250 -2.20 10.29 -8.75
CA MET A 250 -1.58 9.13 -9.40
C MET A 250 -2.27 8.74 -10.70
N ALA A 251 -3.60 8.82 -10.78
CA ALA A 251 -4.37 8.56 -12.01
C ALA A 251 -4.18 9.68 -13.06
N CYS A 252 -3.86 10.89 -12.63
CA CYS A 252 -3.62 12.06 -13.50
C CYS A 252 -2.14 12.30 -13.80
N GLY A 253 -1.34 11.22 -13.95
CA GLY A 253 0.09 11.30 -14.34
C GLY A 253 0.97 11.96 -13.26
N GLY A 254 0.63 11.79 -12.00
CA GLY A 254 1.37 12.31 -10.85
C GLY A 254 1.08 13.77 -10.52
N ARG A 255 0.10 14.41 -11.18
CA ARG A 255 -0.25 15.80 -10.97
C ARG A 255 -1.50 15.94 -10.10
N ALA A 256 -1.44 16.76 -9.07
CA ALA A 256 -2.56 17.08 -8.21
C ALA A 256 -3.47 18.18 -8.81
N GLU A 257 -4.70 18.28 -8.33
CA GLU A 257 -5.65 19.38 -8.67
C GLU A 257 -5.05 20.77 -8.43
N THR A 258 -4.23 20.92 -7.38
CA THR A 258 -3.51 22.17 -7.06
C THR A 258 -2.45 22.55 -8.11
N GLY A 259 -2.17 21.69 -9.07
CA GLY A 259 -1.09 21.83 -10.05
C GLY A 259 0.28 21.32 -9.55
N TYR A 260 0.38 20.85 -8.30
CA TYR A 260 1.61 20.26 -7.79
C TYR A 260 1.91 18.95 -8.53
N GLN A 261 3.18 18.79 -8.99
CA GLN A 261 3.65 17.56 -9.62
C GLN A 261 4.31 16.69 -8.57
N LEU A 262 3.62 15.64 -8.11
CA LEU A 262 4.16 14.66 -7.16
C LEU A 262 5.25 13.82 -7.83
N LEU A 263 4.95 13.23 -8.99
CA LEU A 263 5.85 12.42 -9.80
C LEU A 263 5.66 12.75 -11.28
N ASN A 264 6.69 12.59 -12.09
CA ASN A 264 6.55 12.73 -13.53
C ASN A 264 5.71 11.57 -14.13
N PRO A 265 5.00 11.78 -15.26
CA PRO A 265 4.21 10.73 -15.90
C PRO A 265 5.04 9.47 -16.23
N GLU A 266 6.28 9.64 -16.66
CA GLU A 266 7.21 8.54 -16.97
C GLU A 266 7.54 7.70 -15.71
N THR A 267 7.58 8.34 -14.55
CA THR A 267 7.79 7.65 -13.27
C THR A 267 6.55 6.85 -12.87
N ILE A 268 5.34 7.38 -13.09
CA ILE A 268 4.09 6.63 -12.91
C ILE A 268 4.06 5.42 -13.85
N ASP A 269 4.42 5.59 -15.11
CA ASP A 269 4.49 4.51 -16.08
C ASP A 269 5.51 3.43 -15.67
N LEU A 270 6.66 3.83 -15.14
CA LEU A 270 7.66 2.90 -14.60
C LEU A 270 7.10 2.13 -13.38
N MET A 271 6.38 2.82 -12.47
CA MET A 271 5.78 2.17 -11.30
C MET A 271 4.75 1.11 -11.69
N ARG A 272 3.88 1.39 -12.64
CA ARG A 272 2.81 0.49 -13.09
C ARG A 272 3.21 -0.52 -14.18
N THR A 273 4.44 -0.48 -14.65
CA THR A 273 4.97 -1.50 -15.57
C THR A 273 5.28 -2.79 -14.83
N GLU A 274 4.87 -3.95 -15.39
CA GLU A 274 5.18 -5.24 -14.80
C GLU A 274 6.69 -5.45 -14.68
N GLN A 275 7.17 -5.67 -13.46
CA GLN A 275 8.58 -5.87 -13.15
C GLN A 275 8.96 -7.36 -13.05
N LEU A 276 7.98 -8.25 -12.92
CA LEU A 276 8.17 -9.66 -12.60
C LEU A 276 7.62 -10.63 -13.66
N PRO A 277 7.82 -10.39 -14.97
CA PRO A 277 7.25 -11.26 -16.01
C PRO A 277 7.86 -12.67 -15.98
N HIS A 278 9.06 -12.82 -15.40
CA HIS A 278 9.82 -14.07 -15.33
C HIS A 278 9.62 -14.85 -14.02
N ILE A 279 8.97 -14.24 -13.03
CA ILE A 279 8.72 -14.88 -11.73
C ILE A 279 7.36 -15.56 -11.76
N ALA A 280 7.33 -16.85 -11.41
CA ALA A 280 6.09 -17.60 -11.29
C ALA A 280 5.17 -16.97 -10.24
N LYS A 281 3.93 -16.70 -10.60
CA LYS A 281 2.91 -16.19 -9.69
C LYS A 281 2.52 -17.29 -8.70
N ASN A 282 2.99 -17.17 -7.48
CA ASN A 282 2.67 -18.06 -6.37
C ASN A 282 1.40 -17.60 -5.63
N ALA A 283 0.99 -18.34 -4.59
CA ALA A 283 -0.21 -18.02 -3.81
C ALA A 283 -0.13 -16.64 -3.14
N ASP A 284 1.05 -16.23 -2.68
CA ASP A 284 1.26 -14.92 -2.04
C ASP A 284 0.99 -13.76 -3.01
N PHE A 285 1.29 -13.96 -4.30
CA PHE A 285 1.01 -12.98 -5.35
C PHE A 285 -0.46 -13.02 -5.79
N LEU A 286 -0.97 -14.23 -6.05
CA LEU A 286 -2.32 -14.42 -6.63
C LEU A 286 -3.44 -14.04 -5.65
N CYS A 287 -3.21 -14.22 -4.34
CA CYS A 287 -4.22 -13.92 -3.33
C CYS A 287 -4.65 -12.45 -3.34
N PRO A 288 -3.74 -11.46 -3.29
CA PRO A 288 -4.13 -10.05 -3.31
C PRO A 288 -4.41 -9.51 -4.72
N ALA A 289 -3.74 -10.02 -5.75
CA ALA A 289 -3.77 -9.40 -7.08
C ALA A 289 -4.71 -10.09 -8.08
N GLY A 290 -4.82 -11.43 -8.03
CA GLY A 290 -5.56 -12.22 -9.01
C GLY A 290 -4.77 -12.49 -10.30
N PRO A 291 -5.31 -13.33 -11.20
CA PRO A 291 -4.59 -13.86 -12.37
C PRO A 291 -4.32 -12.82 -13.47
N ASP A 292 -5.11 -11.75 -13.52
CA ASP A 292 -5.02 -10.71 -14.56
C ASP A 292 -4.01 -9.62 -14.25
N TYR A 293 -3.37 -9.72 -13.08
CA TYR A 293 -2.45 -8.71 -12.59
C TYR A 293 -1.01 -9.21 -12.58
N GLY A 294 -0.08 -8.29 -12.88
CA GLY A 294 1.33 -8.34 -12.61
C GLY A 294 1.70 -7.47 -11.40
N TYR A 295 2.99 -7.37 -11.11
CA TYR A 295 3.51 -6.53 -10.04
C TYR A 295 4.48 -5.50 -10.60
N GLY A 296 4.20 -4.24 -10.34
CA GLY A 296 5.07 -3.11 -10.67
C GLY A 296 6.02 -2.78 -9.51
N LEU A 297 6.37 -1.51 -9.38
CA LEU A 297 7.14 -1.03 -8.23
C LEU A 297 6.15 -0.73 -7.08
N GLY A 298 5.91 -1.73 -6.23
CA GLY A 298 5.07 -1.64 -5.04
C GLY A 298 3.56 -1.56 -5.28
N VAL A 299 3.11 -1.84 -6.49
CA VAL A 299 1.70 -1.84 -6.88
C VAL A 299 1.36 -3.10 -7.67
N ARG A 300 0.13 -3.61 -7.53
CA ARG A 300 -0.39 -4.50 -8.56
C ARG A 300 -0.65 -3.68 -9.82
N THR A 301 -0.48 -4.27 -10.98
CA THR A 301 -0.79 -3.62 -12.25
C THR A 301 -1.53 -4.60 -13.16
N ARG A 302 -2.55 -4.13 -13.87
CA ARG A 302 -3.33 -4.96 -14.77
C ARG A 302 -2.57 -5.23 -16.05
N VAL A 303 -2.28 -6.50 -16.33
CA VAL A 303 -1.48 -6.96 -17.46
C VAL A 303 -2.26 -7.83 -18.45
N ARG A 304 -3.53 -8.17 -18.15
CA ARG A 304 -4.44 -8.93 -19.02
C ARG A 304 -5.83 -8.31 -19.02
N MET A 305 -6.56 -8.53 -20.10
CA MET A 305 -7.90 -7.96 -20.33
C MET A 305 -8.99 -9.04 -20.47
N ASP A 306 -8.65 -10.31 -20.28
CA ASP A 306 -9.50 -11.47 -20.53
C ASP A 306 -10.43 -11.83 -19.37
N GLY A 307 -10.29 -11.18 -18.22
CA GLY A 307 -11.09 -11.41 -17.00
C GLY A 307 -12.49 -10.77 -16.97
N GLY A 308 -12.95 -10.12 -18.03
CA GLY A 308 -14.27 -9.46 -18.08
C GLY A 308 -14.40 -8.20 -17.22
N GLU A 309 -13.30 -7.69 -16.70
CA GLU A 309 -13.25 -6.48 -15.85
C GLU A 309 -13.32 -5.20 -16.71
N ASN A 310 -13.83 -4.11 -16.11
CA ASN A 310 -14.09 -2.86 -16.83
C ASN A 310 -12.91 -1.88 -16.84
N SER A 311 -11.91 -2.05 -15.96
CA SER A 311 -10.72 -1.18 -15.92
C SER A 311 -9.77 -1.43 -17.10
N ALA A 312 -8.95 -0.43 -17.44
CA ALA A 312 -8.03 -0.49 -18.56
C ALA A 312 -6.76 -1.33 -18.25
N TYR A 313 -6.06 -1.74 -19.31
CA TYR A 313 -4.69 -2.25 -19.20
C TYR A 313 -3.80 -1.20 -18.52
N GLY A 314 -2.99 -1.62 -17.54
CA GLY A 314 -2.14 -0.72 -16.77
C GLY A 314 -2.87 0.03 -15.67
N GLU A 315 -4.14 -0.32 -15.33
CA GLU A 315 -4.75 0.05 -14.05
C GLU A 315 -3.86 -0.49 -12.92
N PHE A 316 -3.67 0.30 -11.87
CA PHE A 316 -2.81 -0.08 -10.76
C PHE A 316 -3.35 0.40 -9.41
N GLY A 317 -2.81 -0.13 -8.33
CA GLY A 317 -3.17 0.20 -6.96
C GLY A 317 -2.77 -0.90 -5.98
N TRP A 318 -3.40 -0.96 -4.83
CA TRP A 318 -3.20 -2.01 -3.83
C TRP A 318 -4.43 -2.17 -2.91
N ASP A 319 -4.34 -3.14 -1.99
CA ASP A 319 -5.40 -3.44 -1.02
C ASP A 319 -4.85 -3.41 0.40
N GLY A 320 -5.65 -2.96 1.37
CA GLY A 320 -5.31 -2.92 2.79
C GLY A 320 -5.87 -4.12 3.56
N ALA A 321 -5.16 -4.56 4.60
CA ALA A 321 -5.57 -5.70 5.43
C ALA A 321 -6.94 -5.50 6.12
N ALA A 322 -7.36 -4.26 6.32
CA ALA A 322 -8.69 -3.92 6.85
C ALA A 322 -9.72 -3.60 5.75
N GLY A 323 -9.45 -4.01 4.51
CA GLY A 323 -10.41 -3.97 3.40
C GLY A 323 -10.40 -2.69 2.57
N CYS A 324 -9.52 -1.73 2.82
CA CYS A 324 -9.35 -0.59 1.92
C CYS A 324 -8.87 -1.06 0.54
N TYR A 325 -9.31 -0.35 -0.50
CA TYR A 325 -8.96 -0.66 -1.89
C TYR A 325 -8.61 0.63 -2.64
N GLU A 326 -7.50 0.57 -3.34
CA GLU A 326 -6.95 1.63 -4.17
C GLU A 326 -6.94 1.22 -5.63
N MET A 327 -7.47 2.09 -6.49
CA MET A 327 -7.43 1.90 -7.93
C MET A 327 -7.16 3.23 -8.63
N CYS A 328 -6.17 3.21 -9.51
CA CYS A 328 -5.82 4.28 -10.44
C CYS A 328 -5.87 3.75 -11.86
N ASP A 329 -6.64 4.37 -12.73
CA ASP A 329 -6.70 4.11 -14.17
C ASP A 329 -6.21 5.35 -14.94
N PRO A 330 -4.92 5.45 -15.28
CA PRO A 330 -4.39 6.60 -16.01
C PRO A 330 -4.94 6.73 -17.42
N ALA A 331 -5.42 5.65 -18.04
CA ALA A 331 -5.99 5.72 -19.38
C ALA A 331 -7.28 6.55 -19.44
N SER A 332 -8.02 6.58 -18.33
CA SER A 332 -9.27 7.32 -18.19
C SER A 332 -9.18 8.45 -17.15
N SER A 333 -8.00 8.62 -16.52
CA SER A 333 -7.78 9.52 -15.39
C SER A 333 -8.79 9.30 -14.24
N ILE A 334 -9.16 8.04 -14.00
CA ILE A 334 -10.13 7.64 -12.97
C ILE A 334 -9.37 7.10 -11.76
N SER A 335 -9.82 7.48 -10.57
CA SER A 335 -9.41 6.86 -9.32
C SER A 335 -10.59 6.44 -8.46
N ILE A 336 -10.42 5.34 -7.72
CA ILE A 336 -11.39 4.83 -6.76
C ILE A 336 -10.67 4.62 -5.43
N ALA A 337 -11.14 5.32 -4.39
CA ALA A 337 -10.79 5.08 -3.01
C ALA A 337 -11.98 4.40 -2.32
N PHE A 338 -11.88 3.12 -2.02
CA PHE A 338 -12.86 2.42 -1.18
C PHE A 338 -12.24 2.22 0.20
N VAL A 339 -13.00 2.52 1.24
CA VAL A 339 -12.59 2.37 2.63
C VAL A 339 -13.58 1.52 3.41
N THR A 340 -13.03 0.66 4.25
CA THR A 340 -13.70 -0.03 5.36
C THR A 340 -12.66 -0.33 6.43
N HIS A 341 -13.07 -0.78 7.62
CA HIS A 341 -12.15 -1.03 8.71
C HIS A 341 -12.37 -2.42 9.35
N VAL A 342 -12.35 -3.44 8.46
CA VAL A 342 -12.65 -4.84 8.78
C VAL A 342 -11.48 -5.74 8.43
N LEU A 343 -10.79 -6.27 9.43
CA LEU A 343 -9.68 -7.23 9.28
C LEU A 343 -10.19 -8.64 8.98
N GLY A 344 -9.38 -9.43 8.29
CA GLY A 344 -9.55 -10.88 8.20
C GLY A 344 -10.66 -11.34 7.25
N TRP A 345 -11.03 -10.57 6.24
CA TRP A 345 -12.00 -10.97 5.22
C TRP A 345 -11.29 -11.56 3.99
N PRO A 346 -11.23 -12.89 3.84
CA PRO A 346 -10.38 -13.51 2.81
C PRO A 346 -10.88 -13.32 1.38
N SER A 347 -12.18 -13.11 1.19
CA SER A 347 -12.82 -12.95 -0.13
C SER A 347 -13.20 -11.51 -0.46
N ILE A 348 -12.75 -10.52 0.33
CA ILE A 348 -13.15 -9.11 0.22
C ILE A 348 -12.96 -8.55 -1.20
N ARG A 349 -11.89 -8.97 -1.89
CA ARG A 349 -11.64 -8.54 -3.27
C ARG A 349 -12.75 -8.95 -4.22
N ASN A 350 -13.15 -10.20 -4.17
CA ASN A 350 -14.18 -10.74 -5.08
C ASN A 350 -15.59 -10.32 -4.68
N GLU A 351 -15.84 -10.18 -3.36
CA GLU A 351 -17.14 -9.83 -2.84
C GLU A 351 -17.42 -8.32 -2.91
N PHE A 352 -16.39 -7.46 -2.83
CA PHE A 352 -16.57 -5.99 -2.75
C PHE A 352 -15.75 -5.20 -3.75
N HIS A 353 -14.41 -5.37 -3.77
CA HIS A 353 -13.54 -4.48 -4.56
C HIS A 353 -13.87 -4.55 -6.07
N ILE A 354 -14.00 -5.75 -6.61
CA ILE A 354 -14.34 -5.96 -8.02
C ILE A 354 -15.77 -5.50 -8.34
N PRO A 355 -16.83 -5.87 -7.58
CA PRO A 355 -18.17 -5.34 -7.78
C PRO A 355 -18.26 -3.82 -7.75
N ILE A 356 -17.68 -3.16 -6.72
CA ILE A 356 -17.68 -1.70 -6.62
C ILE A 356 -16.98 -1.05 -7.80
N ARG A 357 -15.79 -1.53 -8.18
CA ARG A 357 -15.11 -1.04 -9.38
C ARG A 357 -15.99 -1.17 -10.61
N ASN A 358 -16.61 -2.33 -10.83
CA ASN A 358 -17.46 -2.57 -12.00
C ASN A 358 -18.68 -1.65 -12.00
N SER A 359 -19.31 -1.42 -10.85
CA SER A 359 -20.43 -0.48 -10.69
C SER A 359 -20.02 0.96 -11.01
N VAL A 360 -18.81 1.38 -10.61
CA VAL A 360 -18.27 2.70 -10.99
C VAL A 360 -18.13 2.81 -12.51
N TYR A 361 -17.51 1.83 -13.18
CA TYR A 361 -17.40 1.86 -14.65
C TYR A 361 -18.74 1.76 -15.37
N GLN A 362 -19.73 1.11 -14.77
CA GLN A 362 -21.11 1.12 -15.29
C GLN A 362 -21.71 2.53 -15.17
N ALA A 363 -21.55 3.19 -14.04
CA ALA A 363 -22.04 4.55 -13.83
C ALA A 363 -21.41 5.55 -14.81
N LEU A 364 -20.11 5.39 -15.10
CA LEU A 364 -19.38 6.27 -16.05
C LEU A 364 -19.81 6.09 -17.52
N LYS A 365 -20.50 5.01 -17.86
CA LYS A 365 -21.00 4.74 -19.21
C LYS A 365 -22.46 5.19 -19.41
N ALA A 366 -23.16 5.53 -18.32
CA ALA A 366 -24.56 5.93 -18.33
C ALA A 366 -24.73 7.41 -18.63
#